data_6fd945a094da4bef9cadf0e8fe1d9830
#
_entry.id   6fd945a094da4bef9cadf0e8fe1d9830
#
_cell.length_a   1.000
_cell.length_b   1.000
_cell.length_c   1.000
_cell.angle_alpha   90.00
_cell.angle_beta   90.00
_cell.angle_gamma   90.00
#
_symmetry.space_group_name_H-M   'P 1'
#
loop_
_entity.id
_entity.type
_entity.pdbx_description
1 polymer ?
#
loop_
_entity_poly.entity_id
_entity_poly.type
_entity_poly.pdbx_seq_one_letter_code
_entity_poly.pdbx_strand_id
1 'polypeptide(L)'
;ASTIRFSSSRDDTVPASSLLLAVNSPQSYQGVTFYQQDCGLAPRKDSAVEVKAAVRDREMSYLIAIGEPIQLTDGTFLLIEDFSPTITFVKGRPQTIDADQMRNPGYLIRLVRPSGEDLSHWVMPYQNAKWIEDDLVIEVGDFKNLEYTVLSVAKTPFAWLFYAGGLVAGLSLLLYTFITFGSRSFSEASHEY
;
A
#
# COMPACT_ATOMS: atom_id res chain seq x y z
N ALA A 1 -0.69 6.90 -9.21
CA ALA A 1 0.53 7.64 -8.89
C ALA A 1 0.49 8.07 -7.43
N SER A 2 1.60 7.94 -6.73
CA SER A 2 1.73 8.30 -5.32
C SER A 2 2.63 9.53 -5.16
N THR A 3 2.27 10.41 -4.24
CA THR A 3 3.08 11.60 -3.93
C THR A 3 3.79 11.40 -2.60
N ILE A 4 5.13 11.48 -2.61
CA ILE A 4 5.94 11.47 -1.40
C ILE A 4 6.32 12.91 -1.07
N ARG A 5 6.11 13.31 0.20
CA ARG A 5 6.59 14.57 0.74
C ARG A 5 7.75 14.31 1.68
N PHE A 6 8.85 15.02 1.47
CA PHE A 6 10.00 15.00 2.36
C PHE A 6 9.93 16.23 3.26
N SER A 7 9.89 16.02 4.57
CA SER A 7 10.04 17.09 5.57
C SER A 7 11.36 16.91 6.28
N SER A 8 12.09 18.01 6.49
CA SER A 8 13.24 18.00 7.38
C SER A 8 12.74 18.12 8.82
N SER A 9 13.02 17.14 9.66
CA SER A 9 12.58 17.12 11.06
C SER A 9 13.27 18.17 11.95
N ARG A 10 14.17 18.99 11.41
CA ARG A 10 14.95 19.96 12.17
C ARG A 10 14.65 21.42 11.87
N ASP A 11 13.98 21.73 10.77
CA ASP A 11 13.77 23.12 10.40
C ASP A 11 12.51 23.23 9.53
N ASP A 12 11.44 23.77 10.09
CA ASP A 12 10.16 23.99 9.38
C ASP A 12 10.25 25.05 8.27
N THR A 13 11.43 25.66 8.09
CA THR A 13 11.66 26.71 7.09
C THR A 13 12.08 26.18 5.72
N VAL A 14 12.42 24.90 5.60
CA VAL A 14 12.78 24.30 4.31
C VAL A 14 11.52 23.85 3.60
N PRO A 15 11.24 24.33 2.37
CA PRO A 15 10.07 23.92 1.63
C PRO A 15 10.11 22.40 1.41
N ALA A 16 9.04 21.72 1.78
CA ALA A 16 8.91 20.29 1.61
C ALA A 16 9.01 19.95 0.11
N SER A 17 10.03 19.20 -0.27
CA SER A 17 10.14 18.67 -1.62
C SER A 17 9.12 17.56 -1.81
N SER A 18 8.38 17.56 -2.91
CA SER A 18 7.46 16.49 -3.26
C SER A 18 7.93 15.76 -4.51
N LEU A 19 7.93 14.43 -4.47
CA LEU A 19 8.18 13.58 -5.62
C LEU A 19 6.90 12.86 -6.01
N LEU A 20 6.58 12.90 -7.28
CA LEU A 20 5.49 12.12 -7.86
C LEU A 20 6.06 10.78 -8.31
N LEU A 21 5.62 9.69 -7.69
CA LEU A 21 6.01 8.33 -8.04
C LEU A 21 4.90 7.66 -8.85
N ALA A 22 5.29 6.99 -9.89
CA ALA A 22 4.41 6.10 -10.63
C ALA A 22 5.08 4.73 -10.80
N VAL A 23 4.27 3.70 -11.02
CA VAL A 23 4.76 2.35 -11.33
C VAL A 23 5.67 2.43 -12.55
N ASN A 24 6.83 1.78 -12.49
CA ASN A 24 7.88 1.79 -13.52
C ASN A 24 8.50 3.17 -13.84
N SER A 25 8.29 4.17 -12.97
CA SER A 25 8.90 5.49 -13.11
C SER A 25 9.68 5.86 -11.83
N PRO A 26 10.91 5.34 -11.68
CA PRO A 26 11.73 5.62 -10.52
C PRO A 26 12.10 7.11 -10.45
N GLN A 27 12.13 7.64 -9.24
CA GLN A 27 12.52 9.02 -8.96
C GLN A 27 13.68 9.05 -7.98
N SER A 28 14.62 9.96 -8.20
CA SER A 28 15.80 10.10 -7.34
C SER A 28 15.76 11.43 -6.58
N TYR A 29 16.10 11.37 -5.29
CA TYR A 29 16.24 12.52 -4.43
C TYR A 29 17.46 12.34 -3.52
N GLN A 30 18.36 13.30 -3.52
CA GLN A 30 19.60 13.29 -2.74
C GLN A 30 20.41 11.97 -2.82
N GLY A 31 20.52 11.41 -4.03
CA GLY A 31 21.28 10.17 -4.27
C GLY A 31 20.57 8.89 -3.80
N VAL A 32 19.31 8.99 -3.44
CA VAL A 32 18.44 7.86 -3.10
C VAL A 32 17.40 7.72 -4.20
N THR A 33 17.23 6.52 -4.73
CA THR A 33 16.23 6.21 -5.76
C THR A 33 15.06 5.48 -5.13
N PHE A 34 13.85 5.95 -5.44
CA PHE A 34 12.59 5.42 -4.97
C PHE A 34 11.88 4.72 -6.12
N TYR A 35 11.44 3.51 -5.88
CA TYR A 35 10.66 2.69 -6.82
C TYR A 35 9.32 2.39 -6.18
N GLN A 36 8.23 2.65 -6.88
CA GLN A 36 6.93 2.14 -6.48
C GLN A 36 6.85 0.67 -6.91
N GLN A 37 6.87 -0.24 -5.95
CA GLN A 37 6.77 -1.68 -6.20
C GLN A 37 5.32 -2.14 -6.27
N ASP A 38 4.50 -1.62 -5.36
CA ASP A 38 3.12 -2.02 -5.26
C ASP A 38 2.27 -0.88 -4.69
N CYS A 39 0.98 -0.94 -4.95
CA CYS A 39 -0.02 -0.08 -4.34
C CYS A 39 -1.33 -0.86 -4.25
N GLY A 40 -2.05 -0.66 -3.20
CA GLY A 40 -3.30 -1.38 -2.97
C GLY A 40 -4.13 -0.73 -1.89
N LEU A 41 -5.13 -1.49 -1.46
CA LEU A 41 -6.03 -1.11 -0.39
C LEU A 41 -5.78 -2.03 0.79
N ALA A 42 -5.42 -1.49 1.92
CA ALA A 42 -5.32 -2.23 3.17
C ALA A 42 -5.86 -1.41 4.33
N PRO A 43 -6.72 -1.95 5.17
CA PRO A 43 -7.23 -1.25 6.33
C PRO A 43 -6.08 -0.98 7.30
N ARG A 44 -6.06 0.25 7.81
CA ARG A 44 -5.14 0.70 8.84
C ARG A 44 -5.94 0.94 10.12
N LYS A 45 -5.27 1.05 11.24
CA LYS A 45 -5.92 1.36 12.54
C LYS A 45 -6.67 2.71 12.53
N ASP A 46 -6.25 3.62 11.67
CA ASP A 46 -6.83 4.94 11.45
C ASP A 46 -7.85 4.97 10.29
N SER A 47 -8.11 3.83 9.67
CA SER A 47 -9.10 3.74 8.59
C SER A 47 -10.50 3.80 9.19
N ALA A 48 -11.32 4.64 8.61
CA ALA A 48 -12.70 4.76 9.02
C ALA A 48 -13.64 4.17 7.97
N VAL A 49 -14.71 3.59 8.44
CA VAL A 49 -15.76 2.95 7.65
C VAL A 49 -17.02 3.79 7.71
N GLU A 50 -17.64 4.02 6.58
CA GLU A 50 -18.96 4.64 6.56
C GLU A 50 -20.00 3.59 6.92
N VAL A 51 -20.70 3.80 8.02
CA VAL A 51 -21.78 2.95 8.51
C VAL A 51 -23.05 3.76 8.51
N LYS A 52 -24.08 3.28 7.84
CA LYS A 52 -25.43 3.82 7.93
C LYS A 52 -26.22 2.97 8.91
N ALA A 53 -26.75 3.61 9.92
CA ALA A 53 -27.62 2.97 10.90
C ALA A 53 -29.01 3.61 10.81
N ALA A 54 -30.02 2.80 10.56
CA ALA A 54 -31.40 3.21 10.62
C ALA A 54 -32.05 2.61 11.88
N VAL A 55 -32.45 3.48 12.80
CA VAL A 55 -33.20 3.11 13.99
C VAL A 55 -34.66 3.54 13.75
N ARG A 56 -35.59 2.57 13.67
CA ARG A 56 -36.97 2.80 13.21
C ARG A 56 -36.95 3.50 11.84
N ASP A 57 -37.43 4.71 11.72
CA ASP A 57 -37.49 5.48 10.46
C ASP A 57 -36.40 6.57 10.34
N ARG A 58 -35.43 6.56 11.23
CA ARG A 58 -34.34 7.56 11.22
C ARG A 58 -33.02 6.92 10.78
N GLU A 59 -32.60 7.27 9.60
CA GLU A 59 -31.29 6.90 9.06
C GLU A 59 -30.25 7.97 9.39
N MET A 60 -29.08 7.52 9.88
CA MET A 60 -27.92 8.36 10.15
C MET A 60 -26.68 7.68 9.59
N SER A 61 -25.77 8.50 9.05
CA SER A 61 -24.47 8.03 8.56
C SER A 61 -23.39 8.40 9.56
N TYR A 62 -22.54 7.43 9.88
CA TYR A 62 -21.42 7.57 10.79
C TYR A 62 -20.14 7.18 10.09
N LEU A 63 -19.05 7.85 10.43
CA LEU A 63 -17.70 7.47 10.05
C LEU A 63 -17.03 6.88 11.30
N ILE A 64 -16.82 5.57 11.31
CA ILE A 64 -16.39 4.82 12.49
C ILE A 64 -15.00 4.25 12.25
N ALA A 65 -14.07 4.55 13.14
CA ALA A 65 -12.77 3.89 13.15
C ALA A 65 -12.89 2.49 13.81
N ILE A 66 -12.05 1.55 13.35
CA ILE A 66 -12.03 0.20 13.91
C ILE A 66 -11.60 0.27 15.39
N GLY A 67 -12.38 -0.33 16.25
CA GLY A 67 -12.16 -0.32 17.71
C GLY A 67 -12.76 0.87 18.46
N GLU A 68 -13.37 1.84 17.77
CA GLU A 68 -14.01 2.99 18.40
C GLU A 68 -15.54 2.80 18.49
N PRO A 69 -16.14 2.77 19.67
CA PRO A 69 -17.58 2.65 19.82
C PRO A 69 -18.28 3.99 19.56
N ILE A 70 -19.42 3.92 18.89
CA ILE A 70 -20.35 5.06 18.77
C ILE A 70 -21.68 4.72 19.47
N GLN A 71 -22.36 5.73 19.94
CA GLN A 71 -23.69 5.57 20.54
C GLN A 71 -24.75 6.00 19.53
N LEU A 72 -25.68 5.10 19.23
CA LEU A 72 -26.83 5.36 18.39
C LEU A 72 -27.94 6.13 19.16
N THR A 73 -28.95 6.62 18.43
CA THR A 73 -30.02 7.45 18.99
C THR A 73 -30.91 6.75 20.01
N ASP A 74 -30.95 5.43 19.97
CA ASP A 74 -31.70 4.58 20.92
C ASP A 74 -30.87 4.19 22.17
N GLY A 75 -29.62 4.65 22.24
CA GLY A 75 -28.68 4.32 23.30
C GLY A 75 -27.87 3.05 23.06
N THR A 76 -28.08 2.34 21.96
CA THR A 76 -27.25 1.19 21.55
C THR A 76 -25.84 1.64 21.21
N PHE A 77 -24.83 0.92 21.68
CA PHE A 77 -23.45 1.11 21.23
C PHE A 77 -23.17 0.21 20.05
N LEU A 78 -22.62 0.81 19.00
CA LEU A 78 -22.15 0.13 17.81
C LEU A 78 -20.63 0.26 17.73
N LEU A 79 -19.94 -0.85 17.50
CA LEU A 79 -18.49 -0.97 17.41
C LEU A 79 -18.13 -1.83 16.22
N ILE A 80 -17.17 -1.42 15.42
CA ILE A 80 -16.49 -2.30 14.49
C ILE A 80 -15.35 -2.95 15.26
N GLU A 81 -15.56 -4.21 15.67
CA GLU A 81 -14.63 -4.94 16.54
C GLU A 81 -13.42 -5.44 15.77
N ASP A 82 -13.66 -5.94 14.56
CA ASP A 82 -12.61 -6.53 13.74
C ASP A 82 -12.88 -6.36 12.23
N PHE A 83 -11.85 -6.57 11.46
CA PHE A 83 -11.89 -6.58 10.00
C PHE A 83 -11.11 -7.78 9.46
N SER A 84 -11.67 -8.43 8.45
CA SER A 84 -10.96 -9.46 7.69
C SER A 84 -10.94 -9.11 6.20
N PRO A 85 -9.78 -9.17 5.53
CA PRO A 85 -9.68 -8.94 4.09
C PRO A 85 -10.38 -10.02 3.26
N THR A 86 -10.53 -11.21 3.82
CA THR A 86 -11.24 -12.30 3.16
C THR A 86 -12.00 -13.13 4.18
N ILE A 87 -13.32 -13.20 4.02
CA ILE A 87 -14.20 -14.07 4.79
C ILE A 87 -14.71 -15.19 3.87
N THR A 88 -14.68 -16.39 4.37
CA THR A 88 -15.30 -17.55 3.75
C THR A 88 -16.27 -18.21 4.73
N PHE A 89 -17.30 -18.87 4.21
CA PHE A 89 -18.21 -19.63 5.04
C PHE A 89 -17.91 -21.12 4.93
N VAL A 90 -17.54 -21.74 6.05
CA VAL A 90 -17.33 -23.17 6.14
C VAL A 90 -18.45 -23.76 7.01
N LYS A 91 -19.30 -24.58 6.43
CA LYS A 91 -20.48 -25.16 7.09
C LYS A 91 -21.38 -24.07 7.72
N GLY A 92 -21.58 -22.96 7.03
CA GLY A 92 -22.40 -21.83 7.50
C GLY A 92 -21.77 -20.95 8.58
N ARG A 93 -20.53 -21.20 8.98
CA ARG A 93 -19.82 -20.35 9.95
C ARG A 93 -18.79 -19.50 9.22
N PRO A 94 -18.71 -18.20 9.52
CA PRO A 94 -17.69 -17.34 8.95
C PRO A 94 -16.31 -17.76 9.45
N GLN A 95 -15.37 -17.86 8.54
CA GLN A 95 -13.95 -18.04 8.83
C GLN A 95 -13.16 -16.92 8.17
N THR A 96 -12.32 -16.28 8.94
CA THR A 96 -11.38 -15.28 8.45
C THR A 96 -10.17 -15.99 7.85
N ILE A 97 -9.79 -15.57 6.66
CA ILE A 97 -8.57 -16.02 6.01
C ILE A 97 -7.67 -14.79 5.92
N ASP A 98 -6.49 -14.91 6.50
CA ASP A 98 -5.44 -13.91 6.31
C ASP A 98 -4.94 -14.04 4.86
N ALA A 99 -5.37 -13.12 4.02
CA ALA A 99 -5.04 -13.11 2.61
C ALA A 99 -4.43 -11.76 2.24
N ASP A 100 -3.34 -11.80 1.49
CA ASP A 100 -2.68 -10.61 0.94
C ASP A 100 -3.58 -9.81 -0.02
N GLN A 101 -4.74 -10.34 -0.38
CA GLN A 101 -5.70 -9.72 -1.28
C GLN A 101 -7.09 -9.65 -0.66
N MET A 102 -7.70 -8.49 -0.77
CA MET A 102 -9.11 -8.30 -0.41
C MET A 102 -10.02 -8.94 -1.47
N ARG A 103 -10.45 -10.18 -1.24
CA ARG A 103 -11.37 -10.86 -2.15
C ARG A 103 -12.82 -10.75 -1.70
N ASN A 104 -13.05 -10.84 -0.40
CA ASN A 104 -14.37 -10.80 0.20
C ASN A 104 -14.27 -10.18 1.60
N PRO A 105 -13.99 -8.87 1.69
CA PRO A 105 -13.77 -8.21 2.96
C PRO A 105 -15.04 -8.17 3.79
N GLY A 106 -14.87 -8.21 5.09
CA GLY A 106 -15.98 -8.09 6.02
C GLY A 106 -15.56 -7.47 7.34
N TYR A 107 -16.57 -6.97 8.03
CA TYR A 107 -16.46 -6.32 9.33
C TYR A 107 -17.19 -7.12 10.38
N LEU A 108 -16.55 -7.35 11.51
CA LEU A 108 -17.24 -7.84 12.71
C LEU A 108 -17.84 -6.65 13.44
N ILE A 109 -19.15 -6.53 13.35
CA ILE A 109 -19.90 -5.47 14.04
C ILE A 109 -20.43 -6.04 15.34
N ARG A 110 -20.23 -5.29 16.41
CA ARG A 110 -20.77 -5.60 17.72
C ARG A 110 -21.76 -4.52 18.13
N LEU A 111 -22.90 -4.96 18.63
CA LEU A 111 -23.97 -4.13 19.18
C LEU A 111 -24.13 -4.45 20.66
N VAL A 112 -24.10 -3.41 21.49
CA VAL A 112 -24.39 -3.53 22.91
C VAL A 112 -25.60 -2.66 23.21
N ARG A 113 -26.73 -3.29 23.49
CA ARG A 113 -27.98 -2.61 23.78
C ARG A 113 -28.04 -2.09 25.24
N PRO A 114 -28.85 -1.08 25.52
CA PRO A 114 -29.07 -0.62 26.90
C PRO A 114 -29.64 -1.72 27.81
N SER A 115 -30.31 -2.72 27.24
CA SER A 115 -30.80 -3.90 27.94
C SER A 115 -29.70 -4.83 28.48
N GLY A 116 -28.45 -4.63 28.02
CA GLY A 116 -27.33 -5.51 28.31
C GLY A 116 -27.18 -6.65 27.29
N GLU A 117 -28.01 -6.67 26.26
CA GLU A 117 -27.86 -7.62 25.16
C GLU A 117 -26.63 -7.27 24.31
N ASP A 118 -25.81 -8.28 23.99
CA ASP A 118 -24.55 -8.16 23.26
C ASP A 118 -24.59 -9.08 22.04
N LEU A 119 -24.59 -8.49 20.84
CA LEU A 119 -24.73 -9.18 19.57
C LEU A 119 -23.54 -8.87 18.69
N SER A 120 -23.04 -9.89 17.98
CA SER A 120 -21.95 -9.71 17.01
C SER A 120 -22.28 -10.40 15.70
N HIS A 121 -22.03 -9.70 14.59
CA HIS A 121 -22.32 -10.23 13.26
C HIS A 121 -21.28 -9.77 12.23
N TRP A 122 -20.92 -10.68 11.29
CA TRP A 122 -20.08 -10.34 10.16
C TRP A 122 -20.91 -9.74 9.03
N VAL A 123 -20.60 -8.51 8.65
CA VAL A 123 -21.22 -7.81 7.52
C VAL A 123 -20.20 -7.67 6.39
N MET A 124 -20.61 -8.07 5.18
CA MET A 124 -19.75 -8.05 4.00
C MET A 124 -20.29 -7.04 2.98
N PRO A 125 -19.62 -5.93 2.71
CA PRO A 125 -20.11 -4.83 1.87
C PRO A 125 -20.53 -5.27 0.47
N TYR A 126 -19.88 -6.28 -0.10
CA TYR A 126 -20.13 -6.71 -1.47
C TYR A 126 -21.12 -7.89 -1.62
N GLN A 127 -21.50 -8.55 -0.53
CA GLN A 127 -22.41 -9.70 -0.58
C GLN A 127 -23.63 -9.52 0.31
N ASN A 128 -23.42 -9.07 1.54
CA ASN A 128 -24.48 -8.88 2.53
C ASN A 128 -24.17 -7.63 3.34
N ALA A 129 -24.35 -6.48 2.71
CA ALA A 129 -23.99 -5.18 3.28
C ALA A 129 -24.90 -4.75 4.42
N LYS A 130 -26.03 -5.47 4.64
CA LYS A 130 -27.03 -5.11 5.65
C LYS A 130 -27.15 -6.17 6.72
N TRP A 131 -27.16 -5.71 7.96
CA TRP A 131 -27.57 -6.49 9.12
C TRP A 131 -28.85 -5.90 9.69
N ILE A 132 -29.89 -6.71 9.78
CA ILE A 132 -31.19 -6.32 10.28
C ILE A 132 -31.44 -7.03 11.61
N GLU A 133 -31.64 -6.25 12.66
CA GLU A 133 -31.91 -6.75 14.01
C GLU A 133 -33.04 -5.94 14.64
N ASP A 134 -34.24 -6.54 14.74
CA ASP A 134 -35.49 -5.88 15.13
C ASP A 134 -35.78 -4.62 14.30
N ASP A 135 -35.76 -3.44 14.95
CA ASP A 135 -36.00 -2.14 14.33
C ASP A 135 -34.71 -1.38 13.98
N LEU A 136 -33.56 -2.05 14.07
CA LEU A 136 -32.26 -1.53 13.71
C LEU A 136 -31.76 -2.16 12.40
N VAL A 137 -31.42 -1.33 11.43
CA VAL A 137 -30.77 -1.75 10.20
C VAL A 137 -29.42 -1.11 10.12
N ILE A 138 -28.39 -1.92 9.95
CA ILE A 138 -27.01 -1.47 9.79
C ILE A 138 -26.57 -1.82 8.36
N GLU A 139 -26.09 -0.82 7.63
CA GLU A 139 -25.50 -0.98 6.33
C GLU A 139 -24.08 -0.45 6.36
N VAL A 140 -23.14 -1.26 5.91
CA VAL A 140 -21.71 -0.92 5.88
C VAL A 140 -21.31 -0.55 4.47
N GLY A 141 -20.76 0.63 4.32
CA GLY A 141 -20.19 1.12 3.08
C GLY A 141 -18.72 0.77 2.91
N ASP A 142 -18.10 1.47 1.97
CA ASP A 142 -16.68 1.30 1.67
C ASP A 142 -15.80 1.98 2.72
N PHE A 143 -14.59 1.49 2.82
CA PHE A 143 -13.55 2.15 3.60
C PHE A 143 -13.16 3.51 3.02
N LYS A 144 -12.88 4.46 3.89
CA LYS A 144 -12.15 5.68 3.54
C LYS A 144 -10.70 5.57 3.99
N ASN A 145 -9.76 6.02 3.14
CA ASN A 145 -8.32 6.07 3.41
C ASN A 145 -7.62 4.71 3.58
N LEU A 146 -7.80 3.84 2.61
CA LEU A 146 -7.18 2.50 2.62
C LEU A 146 -5.96 2.36 1.74
N GLU A 147 -5.59 3.40 0.99
CA GLU A 147 -4.51 3.29 0.02
C GLU A 147 -3.16 3.13 0.73
N TYR A 148 -2.43 2.09 0.36
CA TYR A 148 -1.03 1.94 0.72
C TYR A 148 -0.16 1.90 -0.52
N THR A 149 1.09 2.29 -0.34
CA THR A 149 2.11 2.21 -1.38
C THR A 149 3.35 1.54 -0.81
N VAL A 150 3.80 0.48 -1.44
CA VAL A 150 5.06 -0.18 -1.12
C VAL A 150 6.16 0.47 -1.93
N LEU A 151 7.15 1.01 -1.24
CA LEU A 151 8.30 1.65 -1.84
C LEU A 151 9.55 0.82 -1.62
N SER A 152 10.27 0.56 -2.69
CA SER A 152 11.66 0.13 -2.60
C SER A 152 12.57 1.34 -2.65
N VAL A 153 13.49 1.40 -1.71
CA VAL A 153 14.44 2.51 -1.57
C VAL A 153 15.85 1.98 -1.78
N ALA A 154 16.51 2.45 -2.82
CA ALA A 154 17.88 2.05 -3.14
C ALA A 154 18.83 3.24 -3.04
N LYS A 155 19.94 3.04 -2.35
CA LYS A 155 21.07 3.98 -2.33
C LYS A 155 22.30 3.25 -2.83
N THR A 156 22.82 3.70 -3.98
CA THR A 156 24.02 3.12 -4.62
C THR A 156 25.17 4.13 -4.59
N PRO A 157 25.82 4.33 -3.44
CA PRO A 157 26.80 5.41 -3.24
C PRO A 157 28.03 5.27 -4.13
N PHE A 158 28.32 4.07 -4.63
CA PHE A 158 29.51 3.76 -5.44
C PHE A 158 29.20 3.35 -6.87
N ALA A 159 28.01 3.66 -7.40
CA ALA A 159 27.64 3.32 -8.78
C ALA A 159 28.64 3.84 -9.81
N TRP A 160 29.24 5.00 -9.59
CA TRP A 160 30.27 5.59 -10.45
C TRP A 160 31.52 4.71 -10.60
N LEU A 161 31.89 3.89 -9.61
CA LEU A 161 33.01 2.96 -9.69
C LEU A 161 32.78 1.86 -10.73
N PHE A 162 31.57 1.40 -10.90
CA PHE A 162 31.21 0.45 -11.95
C PHE A 162 31.42 1.05 -13.34
N TYR A 163 30.99 2.29 -13.54
CA TYR A 163 31.15 2.98 -14.82
C TYR A 163 32.63 3.29 -15.09
N ALA A 164 33.37 3.73 -14.09
CA ALA A 164 34.80 3.97 -14.19
C ALA A 164 35.58 2.68 -14.50
N GLY A 165 35.27 1.58 -13.80
CA GLY A 165 35.86 0.27 -14.06
C GLY A 165 35.55 -0.26 -15.47
N GLY A 166 34.31 -0.12 -15.94
CA GLY A 166 33.91 -0.49 -17.29
C GLY A 166 34.65 0.31 -18.36
N LEU A 167 34.83 1.61 -18.15
CA LEU A 167 35.56 2.48 -19.07
C LEU A 167 37.05 2.10 -19.17
N VAL A 168 37.70 1.85 -18.02
CA VAL A 168 39.10 1.40 -17.97
C VAL A 168 39.25 0.05 -18.67
N ALA A 169 38.36 -0.91 -18.42
CA ALA A 169 38.39 -2.21 -19.09
C ALA A 169 38.18 -2.09 -20.61
N GLY A 170 37.25 -1.25 -21.06
CA GLY A 170 37.02 -0.99 -22.46
C GLY A 170 38.22 -0.36 -23.17
N LEU A 171 38.84 0.65 -22.56
CA LEU A 171 40.05 1.27 -23.07
C LEU A 171 41.22 0.29 -23.13
N SER A 172 41.38 -0.56 -22.12
CA SER A 172 42.45 -1.58 -22.11
C SER A 172 42.26 -2.59 -23.23
N LEU A 173 41.03 -3.02 -23.51
CA LEU A 173 40.71 -3.93 -24.59
C LEU A 173 41.01 -3.28 -25.98
N LEU A 174 40.65 -2.02 -26.17
CA LEU A 174 40.93 -1.26 -27.38
C LEU A 174 42.43 -1.13 -27.59
N LEU A 175 43.20 -0.77 -26.59
CA LEU A 175 44.65 -0.69 -26.65
C LEU A 175 45.29 -2.04 -27.00
N TYR A 176 44.84 -3.11 -26.35
CA TYR A 176 45.32 -4.46 -26.65
C TYR A 176 45.05 -4.86 -28.10
N THR A 177 43.86 -4.61 -28.62
CA THR A 177 43.54 -4.91 -30.03
C THR A 177 44.37 -4.08 -30.97
N PHE A 178 44.56 -2.79 -30.68
CA PHE A 178 45.38 -1.90 -31.55
C PHE A 178 46.83 -2.33 -31.60
N ILE A 179 47.43 -2.69 -30.45
CA ILE A 179 48.82 -3.19 -30.40
C ILE A 179 48.96 -4.53 -31.14
N THR A 180 48.00 -5.45 -30.93
CA THR A 180 48.08 -6.80 -31.49
C THR A 180 47.85 -6.81 -33.01
N PHE A 181 46.93 -6.02 -33.51
CA PHE A 181 46.65 -5.93 -34.94
C PHE A 181 47.61 -4.96 -35.66
N GLY A 182 48.00 -3.86 -35.03
CA GLY A 182 48.96 -2.92 -35.57
C GLY A 182 50.37 -3.51 -35.75
N SER A 183 50.78 -4.38 -34.81
CA SER A 183 52.10 -5.06 -34.95
C SER A 183 52.12 -6.11 -36.05
N ARG A 184 51.01 -6.74 -36.41
CA ARG A 184 50.95 -7.71 -37.53
C ARG A 184 51.09 -7.06 -38.90
N SER A 185 50.45 -5.92 -39.13
CA SER A 185 50.53 -5.21 -40.39
C SER A 185 51.95 -4.64 -40.69
N PHE A 186 52.77 -4.34 -39.67
CA PHE A 186 54.14 -3.93 -39.81
C PHE A 186 55.11 -5.10 -40.17
N SER A 187 54.80 -6.30 -39.63
CA SER A 187 55.64 -7.50 -39.92
C SER A 187 55.48 -8.02 -41.32
N GLU A 188 54.30 -7.91 -41.94
CA GLU A 188 54.04 -8.34 -43.31
C GLU A 188 54.68 -7.38 -44.32
N ALA A 189 54.75 -6.09 -44.07
CA ALA A 189 55.35 -5.09 -44.88
C ALA A 189 56.89 -5.18 -44.92
N SER A 190 57.57 -5.86 -44.01
CA SER A 190 59.03 -6.00 -43.95
C SER A 190 59.56 -7.27 -44.66
N HIS A 191 58.70 -8.14 -45.15
CA HIS A 191 59.11 -9.36 -45.91
C HIS A 191 58.99 -9.23 -47.43
N GLU A 192 58.59 -8.09 -47.97
CA GLU A 192 58.46 -7.83 -49.42
C GLU A 192 59.61 -7.02 -49.98
N TYR A 193 60.80 -6.94 -49.36
CA TYR A 193 62.00 -6.33 -49.90
C TYR A 193 63.18 -7.30 -49.92
#